data_d5be23155ed6e90800e5b97c4744215b
#
_entry.id   d5be23155ed6e90800e5b97c4744215b
#
_cell.length_a   1.000
_cell.length_b   1.000
_cell.length_c   1.000
_cell.angle_alpha   90.00
_cell.angle_beta   90.00
_cell.angle_gamma   90.00
#
_symmetry.space_group_name_H-M   'P 1'
#
loop_
_entity.id
_entity.type
_entity.pdbx_description
1 polymer ?
#
loop_
_entity_poly.entity_id
_entity_poly.type
_entity_poly.pdbx_seq_one_letter_code
_entity_poly.pdbx_strand_id
1 'polypeptide(L)'
;IFKVDSETAINAAVCCEFIHNASLIHDDLQDRDLLRRGLPTIWNRFGDHTAINLGDYFVSGSFQALSKINTNHRNICKAIENLSLTIQTAVKGQSHEILERYNLDLKMQDYEATARAKTGSLICWPIKLIMILKGEDQRNDGFFKPLYDAGLAYQIQDDLSDFLGLKDRGLPGRDLKEGKLNVLIMHFLETATSGERFL
;
A
#
# COMPACT_ATOMS: atom_id res chain seq x y z
N ILE A 1 4.12 -20.73 -14.10
CA ILE A 1 3.82 -21.36 -12.82
C ILE A 1 2.32 -21.57 -12.73
N PHE A 2 1.50 -20.54 -12.58
CA PHE A 2 0.04 -20.65 -12.55
C PHE A 2 -0.52 -20.51 -13.97
N LYS A 3 -0.93 -21.63 -14.58
CA LYS A 3 -1.55 -21.59 -15.91
C LYS A 3 -2.99 -21.11 -15.76
N VAL A 4 -3.25 -19.85 -16.08
CA VAL A 4 -4.59 -19.26 -16.25
C VAL A 4 -4.77 -18.86 -17.70
N ASP A 5 -6.00 -18.82 -18.20
CA ASP A 5 -6.30 -18.32 -19.54
C ASP A 5 -6.03 -16.80 -19.62
N SER A 6 -5.88 -16.29 -20.84
CA SER A 6 -5.51 -14.89 -21.07
C SER A 6 -6.56 -13.90 -20.57
N GLU A 7 -7.84 -14.22 -20.68
CA GLU A 7 -8.92 -13.32 -20.23
C GLU A 7 -8.94 -13.21 -18.70
N THR A 8 -8.84 -14.34 -17.99
CA THR A 8 -8.67 -14.38 -16.53
C THR A 8 -7.43 -13.59 -16.09
N ALA A 9 -6.29 -13.77 -16.76
CA ALA A 9 -5.06 -13.05 -16.45
C ALA A 9 -5.20 -11.54 -16.63
N ILE A 10 -5.84 -11.08 -17.70
CA ILE A 10 -6.09 -9.66 -17.96
C ILE A 10 -7.01 -9.06 -16.89
N ASN A 11 -8.15 -9.70 -16.59
CA ASN A 11 -9.08 -9.19 -15.59
C ASN A 11 -8.46 -9.18 -14.19
N ALA A 12 -7.66 -10.17 -13.84
CA ALA A 12 -6.90 -10.19 -12.59
C ALA A 12 -5.86 -9.04 -12.53
N ALA A 13 -5.13 -8.80 -13.62
CA ALA A 13 -4.19 -7.69 -13.70
C ALA A 13 -4.90 -6.33 -13.59
N VAL A 14 -6.01 -6.13 -14.30
CA VAL A 14 -6.83 -4.90 -14.22
C VAL A 14 -7.34 -4.67 -12.80
N CYS A 15 -7.79 -5.73 -12.09
CA CYS A 15 -8.20 -5.64 -10.69
C CYS A 15 -7.04 -5.13 -9.81
N CYS A 16 -5.84 -5.69 -9.99
CA CYS A 16 -4.65 -5.29 -9.22
C CYS A 16 -4.22 -3.86 -9.53
N GLU A 17 -4.19 -3.48 -10.81
CA GLU A 17 -3.83 -2.12 -11.22
C GLU A 17 -4.84 -1.08 -10.72
N PHE A 18 -6.12 -1.38 -10.75
CA PHE A 18 -7.14 -0.46 -10.26
C PHE A 18 -6.98 -0.19 -8.77
N ILE A 19 -6.83 -1.24 -7.93
CA ILE A 19 -6.66 -1.01 -6.49
C ILE A 19 -5.31 -0.33 -6.17
N HIS A 20 -4.25 -0.64 -6.91
CA HIS A 20 -2.97 0.04 -6.78
C HIS A 20 -3.09 1.53 -7.13
N ASN A 21 -3.69 1.87 -8.27
CA ASN A 21 -3.86 3.27 -8.67
C ASN A 21 -4.81 4.02 -7.71
N ALA A 22 -5.87 3.39 -7.21
CA ALA A 22 -6.71 3.97 -6.17
C ALA A 22 -5.90 4.35 -4.94
N SER A 23 -5.04 3.44 -4.46
CA SER A 23 -4.18 3.70 -3.30
C SER A 23 -3.23 4.87 -3.54
N LEU A 24 -2.62 4.98 -4.74
CA LEU A 24 -1.73 6.09 -5.08
C LEU A 24 -2.45 7.44 -5.13
N ILE A 25 -3.67 7.48 -5.69
CA ILE A 25 -4.46 8.71 -5.80
C ILE A 25 -4.87 9.22 -4.42
N HIS A 26 -5.34 8.32 -3.54
CA HIS A 26 -5.71 8.67 -2.18
C HIS A 26 -4.48 9.07 -1.33
N ASP A 27 -3.37 8.35 -1.47
CA ASP A 27 -2.09 8.65 -0.80
C ASP A 27 -1.58 10.05 -1.18
N ASP A 28 -1.51 10.37 -2.48
CA ASP A 28 -1.11 11.68 -2.99
C ASP A 28 -1.97 12.81 -2.42
N LEU A 29 -3.27 12.61 -2.31
CA LEU A 29 -4.20 13.58 -1.74
C LEU A 29 -3.97 13.75 -0.22
N GLN A 30 -3.85 12.66 0.52
CA GLN A 30 -3.69 12.64 1.97
C GLN A 30 -2.35 13.23 2.40
N ASP A 31 -1.30 12.99 1.62
CA ASP A 31 0.05 13.49 1.84
C ASP A 31 0.32 14.86 1.20
N ARG A 32 -0.66 15.39 0.45
CA ARG A 32 -0.50 16.64 -0.28
C ARG A 32 0.70 16.64 -1.23
N ASP A 33 0.99 15.49 -1.84
CA ASP A 33 2.05 15.33 -2.82
C ASP A 33 1.72 16.09 -4.11
N LEU A 34 2.53 17.08 -4.48
CA LEU A 34 2.29 17.89 -5.68
C LEU A 34 2.64 17.13 -6.97
N LEU A 35 3.65 16.29 -6.92
CA LEU A 35 4.19 15.55 -8.06
C LEU A 35 4.28 14.06 -7.76
N ARG A 36 4.02 13.24 -8.77
CA ARG A 36 4.31 11.80 -8.80
C ARG A 36 4.98 11.46 -10.13
N ARG A 37 6.19 10.90 -10.05
CA ARG A 37 7.01 10.57 -11.25
C ARG A 37 7.20 11.79 -12.19
N GLY A 38 7.42 12.97 -11.60
CA GLY A 38 7.63 14.21 -12.33
C GLY A 38 6.38 14.86 -12.93
N LEU A 39 5.19 14.28 -12.74
CA LEU A 39 3.92 14.82 -13.22
C LEU A 39 3.04 15.29 -12.06
N PRO A 40 2.20 16.35 -12.26
CA PRO A 40 1.24 16.78 -11.25
C PRO A 40 0.31 15.63 -10.84
N THR A 41 0.09 15.49 -9.52
CA THR A 41 -0.86 14.52 -8.97
C THR A 41 -2.30 14.90 -9.33
N ILE A 42 -3.23 13.95 -9.20
CA ILE A 42 -4.64 14.17 -9.56
C ILE A 42 -5.24 15.32 -8.73
N TRP A 43 -5.03 15.32 -7.41
CA TRP A 43 -5.57 16.38 -6.56
C TRP A 43 -4.95 17.75 -6.89
N ASN A 44 -3.65 17.80 -7.19
CA ASN A 44 -2.97 19.05 -7.53
C ASN A 44 -3.49 19.65 -8.86
N ARG A 45 -3.84 18.79 -9.82
CA ARG A 45 -4.29 19.22 -11.15
C ARG A 45 -5.80 19.45 -11.23
N PHE A 46 -6.61 18.66 -10.54
CA PHE A 46 -8.07 18.62 -10.72
C PHE A 46 -8.86 18.84 -9.41
N GLY A 47 -8.15 19.05 -8.29
CA GLY A 47 -8.75 19.30 -6.99
C GLY A 47 -9.09 18.04 -6.20
N ASP A 48 -9.30 18.25 -4.88
CA ASP A 48 -9.54 17.20 -3.88
C ASP A 48 -10.73 16.31 -4.24
N HIS A 49 -11.86 16.92 -4.64
CA HIS A 49 -13.08 16.19 -4.98
C HIS A 49 -12.86 15.20 -6.13
N THR A 50 -12.11 15.61 -7.14
CA THR A 50 -11.79 14.73 -8.29
C THR A 50 -10.91 13.56 -7.86
N ALA A 51 -9.92 13.80 -7.00
CA ALA A 51 -9.05 12.75 -6.48
C ALA A 51 -9.83 11.71 -5.66
N ILE A 52 -10.72 12.16 -4.76
CA ILE A 52 -11.59 11.27 -3.98
C ILE A 52 -12.45 10.40 -4.92
N ASN A 53 -13.20 11.06 -5.81
CA ASN A 53 -14.12 10.35 -6.71
C ASN A 53 -13.40 9.37 -7.64
N LEU A 54 -12.20 9.73 -8.13
CA LEU A 54 -11.43 8.86 -9.02
C LEU A 54 -10.84 7.66 -8.26
N GLY A 55 -10.37 7.86 -7.03
CA GLY A 55 -9.92 6.76 -6.18
C GLY A 55 -11.05 5.77 -5.90
N ASP A 56 -12.24 6.26 -5.52
CA ASP A 56 -13.43 5.43 -5.28
C ASP A 56 -13.90 4.72 -6.56
N TYR A 57 -13.83 5.41 -7.71
CA TYR A 57 -14.12 4.80 -9.01
C TYR A 57 -13.19 3.61 -9.29
N PHE A 58 -11.89 3.73 -9.03
CA PHE A 58 -10.94 2.65 -9.22
C PHE A 58 -11.13 1.51 -8.20
N VAL A 59 -11.46 1.82 -6.95
CA VAL A 59 -11.85 0.79 -5.97
C VAL A 59 -13.04 0.00 -6.49
N SER A 60 -14.10 0.67 -6.95
CA SER A 60 -15.27 0.03 -7.52
C SER A 60 -14.92 -0.76 -8.78
N GLY A 61 -14.08 -0.20 -9.66
CA GLY A 61 -13.58 -0.84 -10.88
C GLY A 61 -12.82 -2.15 -10.62
N SER A 62 -12.11 -2.25 -9.49
CA SER A 62 -11.42 -3.48 -9.12
C SER A 62 -12.38 -4.64 -8.86
N PHE A 63 -13.52 -4.40 -8.22
CA PHE A 63 -14.58 -5.39 -8.05
C PHE A 63 -15.27 -5.72 -9.38
N GLN A 64 -15.46 -4.72 -10.25
CA GLN A 64 -16.01 -4.95 -11.59
C GLN A 64 -15.07 -5.86 -12.42
N ALA A 65 -13.76 -5.67 -12.35
CA ALA A 65 -12.80 -6.53 -13.03
C ALA A 65 -12.88 -7.97 -12.52
N LEU A 66 -12.98 -8.18 -11.19
CA LEU A 66 -13.18 -9.50 -10.61
C LEU A 66 -14.46 -10.18 -11.13
N SER A 67 -15.56 -9.44 -11.26
CA SER A 67 -16.85 -10.01 -11.71
C SER A 67 -16.83 -10.54 -13.13
N LYS A 68 -15.83 -10.13 -13.94
CA LYS A 68 -15.64 -10.60 -15.32
C LYS A 68 -14.80 -11.88 -15.42
N ILE A 69 -14.19 -12.33 -14.33
CA ILE A 69 -13.36 -13.53 -14.32
C ILE A 69 -14.25 -14.76 -14.41
N ASN A 70 -14.02 -15.59 -15.41
CA ASN A 70 -14.72 -16.86 -15.58
C ASN A 70 -14.15 -17.90 -14.61
N THR A 71 -14.83 -18.11 -13.48
CA THR A 71 -14.47 -19.09 -12.45
C THR A 71 -15.74 -19.58 -11.74
N ASN A 72 -15.61 -20.60 -10.88
CA ASN A 72 -16.75 -21.07 -10.11
C ASN A 72 -17.17 -20.06 -9.05
N HIS A 73 -18.44 -20.13 -8.63
CA HIS A 73 -19.05 -19.20 -7.66
C HIS A 73 -18.28 -19.12 -6.34
N ARG A 74 -17.77 -20.24 -5.83
CA ARG A 74 -16.99 -20.26 -4.58
C ARG A 74 -15.72 -19.43 -4.70
N ASN A 75 -14.97 -19.58 -5.79
CA ASN A 75 -13.72 -18.87 -6.00
C ASN A 75 -13.94 -17.36 -6.17
N ILE A 76 -15.00 -16.95 -6.89
CA ILE A 76 -15.28 -15.52 -7.05
C ILE A 76 -15.71 -14.88 -5.73
N CYS A 77 -16.55 -15.55 -4.92
CA CYS A 77 -16.91 -15.05 -3.59
C CYS A 77 -15.68 -14.89 -2.69
N LYS A 78 -14.78 -15.88 -2.67
CA LYS A 78 -13.52 -15.79 -1.92
C LYS A 78 -12.61 -14.66 -2.42
N ALA A 79 -12.53 -14.45 -3.75
CA ALA A 79 -11.75 -13.37 -4.32
C ALA A 79 -12.29 -12.00 -3.89
N ILE A 80 -13.62 -11.81 -3.91
CA ILE A 80 -14.28 -10.58 -3.44
C ILE A 80 -14.00 -10.35 -1.95
N GLU A 81 -14.17 -11.38 -1.11
CA GLU A 81 -13.88 -11.30 0.33
C GLU A 81 -12.41 -10.91 0.58
N ASN A 82 -11.46 -11.59 -0.07
CA ASN A 82 -10.05 -11.32 0.10
C ASN A 82 -9.62 -9.95 -0.45
N LEU A 83 -10.20 -9.48 -1.56
CA LEU A 83 -9.98 -8.11 -2.03
C LEU A 83 -10.47 -7.09 -1.00
N SER A 84 -11.67 -7.29 -0.46
CA SER A 84 -12.22 -6.43 0.60
C SER A 84 -11.30 -6.39 1.82
N LEU A 85 -10.84 -7.54 2.31
CA LEU A 85 -9.91 -7.64 3.43
C LEU A 85 -8.55 -6.98 3.12
N THR A 86 -8.05 -7.11 1.90
CA THR A 86 -6.81 -6.46 1.45
C THR A 86 -6.94 -4.93 1.49
N ILE A 87 -8.04 -4.40 0.94
CA ILE A 87 -8.34 -2.96 0.98
C ILE A 87 -8.44 -2.46 2.42
N GLN A 88 -9.22 -3.14 3.27
CA GLN A 88 -9.37 -2.78 4.68
C GLN A 88 -8.03 -2.77 5.41
N THR A 89 -7.17 -3.75 5.14
CA THR A 89 -5.83 -3.85 5.76
C THR A 89 -4.95 -2.70 5.31
N ALA A 90 -4.92 -2.39 4.00
CA ALA A 90 -4.15 -1.26 3.47
C ALA A 90 -4.64 0.08 4.04
N VAL A 91 -5.96 0.29 4.09
CA VAL A 91 -6.58 1.50 4.66
C VAL A 91 -6.26 1.64 6.15
N LYS A 92 -6.30 0.55 6.93
CA LYS A 92 -5.90 0.58 8.35
C LYS A 92 -4.44 0.99 8.51
N GLY A 93 -3.53 0.43 7.69
CA GLY A 93 -2.12 0.82 7.70
C GLY A 93 -1.93 2.31 7.37
N GLN A 94 -2.58 2.80 6.32
CA GLN A 94 -2.55 4.21 5.94
C GLN A 94 -3.13 5.13 7.05
N SER A 95 -4.26 4.75 7.64
CA SER A 95 -4.87 5.51 8.74
C SER A 95 -3.98 5.56 9.95
N HIS A 96 -3.32 4.45 10.30
CA HIS A 96 -2.37 4.41 11.41
C HIS A 96 -1.18 5.35 11.15
N GLU A 97 -0.59 5.32 9.97
CA GLU A 97 0.50 6.23 9.58
C GLU A 97 0.10 7.71 9.72
N ILE A 98 -1.12 8.07 9.31
CA ILE A 98 -1.61 9.45 9.39
C ILE A 98 -1.89 9.87 10.84
N LEU A 99 -2.53 9.02 11.64
CA LEU A 99 -2.92 9.33 13.01
C LEU A 99 -1.73 9.39 13.96
N GLU A 100 -0.68 8.63 13.67
CA GLU A 100 0.51 8.53 14.52
C GLU A 100 1.65 9.47 14.10
N ARG A 101 1.37 10.45 13.26
CA ARG A 101 2.34 11.51 12.92
C ARG A 101 2.78 12.24 14.20
N TYR A 102 4.08 12.47 14.30
CA TYR A 102 4.73 13.09 15.45
C TYR A 102 4.64 12.29 16.77
N ASN A 103 4.15 11.06 16.78
CA ASN A 103 4.14 10.21 17.96
C ASN A 103 5.53 9.59 18.18
N LEU A 104 6.24 10.07 19.20
CA LEU A 104 7.59 9.61 19.54
C LEU A 104 7.61 8.39 20.47
N ASP A 105 6.45 7.90 20.92
CA ASP A 105 6.34 6.73 21.79
C ASP A 105 6.26 5.40 20.99
N LEU A 106 6.19 5.49 19.66
CA LEU A 106 6.14 4.34 18.77
C LEU A 106 7.47 3.58 18.75
N LYS A 107 7.36 2.29 18.44
CA LYS A 107 8.48 1.37 18.31
C LYS A 107 8.66 0.90 16.88
N MET A 108 9.83 0.34 16.57
CA MET A 108 10.10 -0.26 15.25
C MET A 108 9.02 -1.27 14.85
N GLN A 109 8.47 -2.03 15.81
CA GLN A 109 7.40 -3.00 15.54
C GLN A 109 6.12 -2.35 15.02
N ASP A 110 5.78 -1.13 15.44
CA ASP A 110 4.60 -0.39 14.99
C ASP A 110 4.80 0.08 13.54
N TYR A 111 6.00 0.57 13.21
CA TYR A 111 6.41 0.88 11.85
C TYR A 111 6.33 -0.34 10.94
N GLU A 112 6.92 -1.47 11.35
CA GLU A 112 6.91 -2.70 10.58
C GLU A 112 5.48 -3.22 10.33
N ALA A 113 4.62 -3.19 11.35
CA ALA A 113 3.23 -3.60 11.22
C ALA A 113 2.47 -2.71 10.23
N THR A 114 2.69 -1.38 10.31
CA THR A 114 2.09 -0.39 9.42
C THR A 114 2.53 -0.60 7.97
N ALA A 115 3.83 -0.77 7.72
CA ALA A 115 4.38 -1.00 6.39
C ALA A 115 3.87 -2.32 5.77
N ARG A 116 3.81 -3.40 6.55
CA ARG A 116 3.23 -4.67 6.09
C ARG A 116 1.73 -4.52 5.79
N ALA A 117 0.98 -3.78 6.59
CA ALA A 117 -0.44 -3.55 6.36
C ALA A 117 -0.67 -2.67 5.12
N LYS A 118 -0.03 -1.50 5.03
CA LYS A 118 -0.20 -0.53 3.95
C LYS A 118 0.29 -1.09 2.61
N THR A 119 1.55 -1.48 2.54
CA THR A 119 2.24 -1.85 1.30
C THR A 119 2.26 -3.37 1.07
N GLY A 120 2.56 -4.15 2.11
CA GLY A 120 2.65 -5.60 2.01
C GLY A 120 1.35 -6.27 1.61
N SER A 121 0.20 -5.78 2.08
CA SER A 121 -1.11 -6.32 1.71
C SER A 121 -1.37 -6.20 0.20
N LEU A 122 -1.02 -5.07 -0.41
CA LEU A 122 -1.20 -4.82 -1.84
C LEU A 122 -0.22 -5.65 -2.68
N ILE A 123 1.02 -5.82 -2.25
CA ILE A 123 2.01 -6.68 -2.91
C ILE A 123 1.58 -8.16 -2.86
N CYS A 124 0.98 -8.57 -1.75
CA CYS A 124 0.51 -9.95 -1.56
C CYS A 124 -0.74 -10.28 -2.40
N TRP A 125 -1.59 -9.28 -2.67
CA TRP A 125 -2.89 -9.47 -3.30
C TRP A 125 -2.86 -10.20 -4.65
N PRO A 126 -2.01 -9.85 -5.64
CA PRO A 126 -2.01 -10.54 -6.94
C PRO A 126 -1.76 -12.04 -6.82
N ILE A 127 -0.89 -12.45 -5.90
CA ILE A 127 -0.58 -13.86 -5.67
C ILE A 127 -1.75 -14.56 -4.98
N LYS A 128 -2.35 -13.94 -3.96
CA LYS A 128 -3.56 -14.46 -3.31
C LYS A 128 -4.68 -14.65 -4.31
N LEU A 129 -4.93 -13.66 -5.17
CA LEU A 129 -5.97 -13.74 -6.19
C LEU A 129 -5.78 -14.95 -7.10
N ILE A 130 -4.59 -15.12 -7.68
CA ILE A 130 -4.33 -16.26 -8.57
C ILE A 130 -4.47 -17.59 -7.85
N MET A 131 -4.04 -17.71 -6.60
CA MET A 131 -4.20 -18.92 -5.82
C MET A 131 -5.67 -19.24 -5.53
N ILE A 132 -6.48 -18.24 -5.20
CA ILE A 132 -7.93 -18.41 -5.02
C ILE A 132 -8.57 -18.90 -6.32
N LEU A 133 -8.23 -18.29 -7.45
CA LEU A 133 -8.78 -18.69 -8.76
C LEU A 133 -8.40 -20.11 -9.14
N LYS A 134 -7.27 -20.61 -8.65
CA LYS A 134 -6.83 -22.01 -8.84
C LYS A 134 -7.35 -22.98 -7.78
N GLY A 135 -8.07 -22.49 -6.77
CA GLY A 135 -8.53 -23.33 -5.66
C GLY A 135 -7.41 -23.76 -4.71
N GLU A 136 -6.26 -23.08 -4.73
CA GLU A 136 -5.08 -23.37 -3.91
C GLU A 136 -4.97 -22.43 -2.69
N ASP A 137 -6.06 -21.86 -2.26
CA ASP A 137 -6.16 -20.80 -1.24
C ASP A 137 -5.97 -21.27 0.21
N GLN A 138 -5.71 -22.56 0.44
CA GLN A 138 -5.53 -23.13 1.79
C GLN A 138 -4.13 -22.98 2.38
N ARG A 139 -3.27 -22.17 1.77
CA ARG A 139 -1.93 -21.92 2.31
C ARG A 139 -1.99 -21.03 3.53
N ASN A 140 -1.21 -21.37 4.54
CA ASN A 140 -1.16 -20.66 5.82
C ASN A 140 -0.43 -19.29 5.69
N ASP A 141 -0.56 -18.46 6.70
CA ASP A 141 0.05 -17.13 6.76
C ASP A 141 1.58 -17.16 6.58
N GLY A 142 2.25 -18.25 6.99
CA GLY A 142 3.69 -18.44 6.78
C GLY A 142 4.12 -18.42 5.33
N PHE A 143 3.27 -18.88 4.40
CA PHE A 143 3.54 -18.82 2.97
C PHE A 143 3.56 -17.38 2.43
N PHE A 144 2.71 -16.50 2.98
CA PHE A 144 2.58 -15.12 2.53
C PHE A 144 3.54 -14.16 3.26
N LYS A 145 4.13 -14.60 4.38
CA LYS A 145 5.04 -13.76 5.18
C LYS A 145 6.15 -13.11 4.35
N PRO A 146 6.88 -13.81 3.46
CA PRO A 146 7.92 -13.18 2.64
C PRO A 146 7.39 -12.06 1.72
N LEU A 147 6.13 -12.13 1.28
CA LEU A 147 5.50 -11.09 0.45
C LEU A 147 5.15 -9.84 1.27
N TYR A 148 4.70 -10.04 2.51
CA TYR A 148 4.52 -8.92 3.45
C TYR A 148 5.85 -8.27 3.83
N ASP A 149 6.89 -9.10 4.05
CA ASP A 149 8.25 -8.62 4.33
C ASP A 149 8.87 -7.90 3.12
N ALA A 150 8.52 -8.27 1.89
CA ALA A 150 8.89 -7.52 0.69
C ALA A 150 8.24 -6.12 0.68
N GLY A 151 7.00 -5.99 1.15
CA GLY A 151 6.35 -4.70 1.35
C GLY A 151 7.05 -3.82 2.38
N LEU A 152 7.48 -4.42 3.50
CA LEU A 152 8.30 -3.73 4.49
C LEU A 152 9.63 -3.26 3.89
N ALA A 153 10.34 -4.14 3.17
CA ALA A 153 11.61 -3.77 2.51
C ALA A 153 11.42 -2.63 1.50
N TYR A 154 10.31 -2.65 0.75
CA TYR A 154 9.98 -1.56 -0.17
C TYR A 154 9.76 -0.25 0.58
N GLN A 155 9.03 -0.25 1.71
CA GLN A 155 8.81 0.96 2.51
C GLN A 155 10.12 1.51 3.09
N ILE A 156 11.00 0.64 3.62
CA ILE A 156 12.33 1.05 4.08
C ILE A 156 13.13 1.72 2.95
N GLN A 157 13.11 1.14 1.75
CA GLN A 157 13.79 1.73 0.59
C GLN A 157 13.16 3.07 0.21
N ASP A 158 11.84 3.21 0.29
CA ASP A 158 11.12 4.44 -0.01
C ASP A 158 11.49 5.56 0.98
N ASP A 159 11.54 5.27 2.29
CA ASP A 159 11.96 6.19 3.35
C ASP A 159 13.41 6.67 3.15
N LEU A 160 14.33 5.74 2.86
CA LEU A 160 15.73 6.08 2.57
C LEU A 160 15.86 6.93 1.31
N SER A 161 15.06 6.65 0.28
CA SER A 161 15.06 7.42 -0.97
C SER A 161 14.54 8.85 -0.77
N ASP A 162 13.56 9.06 0.13
CA ASP A 162 13.11 10.39 0.53
C ASP A 162 14.24 11.17 1.21
N PHE A 163 14.88 10.56 2.21
CA PHE A 163 15.97 11.18 2.97
C PHE A 163 17.16 11.57 2.07
N LEU A 164 17.52 10.70 1.11
CA LEU A 164 18.63 10.91 0.17
C LEU A 164 18.27 11.86 -0.98
N GLY A 165 17.02 12.32 -1.10
CA GLY A 165 16.56 13.17 -2.19
C GLY A 165 16.48 12.46 -3.55
N LEU A 166 16.30 11.15 -3.55
CA LEU A 166 16.19 10.34 -4.77
C LEU A 166 14.76 10.25 -5.32
N LYS A 167 13.79 10.84 -4.61
CA LYS A 167 12.40 10.91 -5.05
C LYS A 167 12.15 12.21 -5.84
N ASP A 168 11.49 12.11 -6.99
CA ASP A 168 11.01 13.26 -7.77
C ASP A 168 9.75 13.90 -7.14
N ARG A 169 9.77 14.13 -5.81
CA ARG A 169 8.60 14.62 -5.04
C ARG A 169 8.85 15.92 -4.27
N GLY A 170 9.99 16.56 -4.40
CA GLY A 170 10.31 17.82 -3.71
C GLY A 170 11.63 17.80 -2.94
N LEU A 171 11.68 18.47 -1.78
CA LEU A 171 12.90 18.58 -0.99
C LEU A 171 13.20 17.26 -0.24
N PRO A 172 14.50 16.89 -0.12
CA PRO A 172 14.93 15.73 0.67
C PRO A 172 14.43 15.79 2.12
N GLY A 173 14.10 14.62 2.68
CA GLY A 173 13.68 14.50 4.07
C GLY A 173 12.29 15.08 4.35
N ARG A 174 11.43 15.12 3.38
CA ARG A 174 10.07 15.63 3.53
C ARG A 174 9.25 14.80 4.52
N ASP A 175 9.36 13.46 4.44
CA ASP A 175 8.64 12.56 5.35
C ASP A 175 9.02 12.84 6.82
N LEU A 176 10.30 13.15 7.11
CA LEU A 176 10.76 13.55 8.43
C LEU A 176 10.12 14.88 8.88
N LYS A 177 10.06 15.88 7.99
CA LYS A 177 9.46 17.20 8.31
C LYS A 177 7.95 17.10 8.57
N GLU A 178 7.28 16.17 7.92
CA GLU A 178 5.85 15.92 8.08
C GLU A 178 5.53 15.02 9.27
N GLY A 179 6.55 14.57 10.02
CA GLY A 179 6.41 13.72 11.18
C GLY A 179 5.86 12.33 10.87
N LYS A 180 6.07 11.86 9.64
CA LYS A 180 5.60 10.52 9.24
C LYS A 180 6.37 9.43 9.96
N LEU A 181 5.70 8.29 10.18
CA LEU A 181 6.34 7.04 10.56
C LEU A 181 7.42 6.70 9.51
N ASN A 182 8.68 6.77 9.92
CA ASN A 182 9.83 6.60 9.04
C ASN A 182 10.88 5.73 9.74
N VAL A 183 11.50 4.81 9.00
CA VAL A 183 12.48 3.86 9.56
C VAL A 183 13.66 4.55 10.26
N LEU A 184 14.10 5.71 9.76
CA LEU A 184 15.23 6.44 10.34
C LEU A 184 14.87 7.03 11.71
N ILE A 185 13.65 7.59 11.85
CA ILE A 185 13.15 8.07 13.15
C ILE A 185 13.01 6.89 14.12
N MET A 186 12.42 5.79 13.69
CA MET A 186 12.23 4.62 14.56
C MET A 186 13.57 4.07 15.05
N HIS A 187 14.54 3.96 14.16
CA HIS A 187 15.88 3.50 14.52
C HIS A 187 16.57 4.49 15.50
N PHE A 188 16.45 5.78 15.25
CA PHE A 188 17.00 6.82 16.15
C PHE A 188 16.35 6.74 17.54
N LEU A 189 15.02 6.66 17.62
CA LEU A 189 14.30 6.57 18.89
C LEU A 189 14.66 5.33 19.71
N GLU A 190 14.97 4.20 19.07
CA GLU A 190 15.42 2.99 19.76
C GLU A 190 16.87 3.03 20.22
N THR A 191 17.74 3.73 19.50
CA THR A 191 19.19 3.70 19.74
C THR A 191 19.71 4.95 20.48
N ALA A 192 18.98 6.07 20.40
CA ALA A 192 19.39 7.34 21.02
C ALA A 192 19.33 7.29 22.53
N THR A 193 20.37 7.86 23.16
CA THR A 193 20.39 8.11 24.60
C THR A 193 19.37 9.18 25.01
N SER A 194 19.04 9.24 26.31
CA SER A 194 18.08 10.23 26.81
C SER A 194 18.51 11.69 26.50
N GLY A 195 19.81 11.97 26.42
CA GLY A 195 20.33 13.31 26.07
C GLY A 195 20.16 13.64 24.58
N GLU A 196 20.29 12.67 23.69
CA GLU A 196 20.16 12.84 22.24
C GLU A 196 18.72 13.04 21.79
N ARG A 197 17.75 12.56 22.56
CA ARG A 197 16.31 12.73 22.25
C ARG A 197 15.79 14.15 22.48
N PHE A 198 16.58 15.02 23.11
CA PHE A 198 16.21 16.41 23.39
C PHE A 198 16.91 17.43 22.47
N LEU A 199 17.67 16.98 21.49
CA LEU A 199 18.29 17.80 20.45
C LEU A 199 17.42 17.85 19.19
#